data_bd433ee172387266bc239f6c5b1a2a30
#
_entry.id   bd433ee172387266bc239f6c5b1a2a30
#
_cell.length_a   1.000
_cell.length_b   1.000
_cell.length_c   1.000
_cell.angle_alpha   90.00
_cell.angle_beta   90.00
_cell.angle_gamma   90.00
#
_symmetry.space_group_name_H-M   'P 1'
#
loop_
_entity.id
_entity.type
_entity.pdbx_description
1 polymer ?
#
loop_
_entity_poly.entity_id
_entity_poly.type
_entity_poly.pdbx_seq_one_letter_code
_entity_poly.pdbx_strand_id
1 'polypeptide(L)'
;FNYEKGGSGPSFYQNTLRVVADVDFSNGEVTDQRLESIQPGIDFFNKHAENYVVTASNADSIIRASDGELWMVPAWEDHLAGLQNRGEVRKEIKFYIPEMGMNGGGNGVAIPQNAPNPAAVAVFVNWLTSPETQSMFNKDFGTAPMNTAADDSFALVPNEQRAFRQVWGAQPFRGEVEAMFIDNVILER
;
A
#
# COMPACT_ATOMS: atom_id res chain seq x y z
N PHE A 1 11.57 -4.67 -2.14
CA PHE A 1 10.14 -4.78 -1.78
C PHE A 1 9.77 -6.20 -1.39
N ASN A 2 8.74 -6.37 -0.59
CA ASN A 2 8.16 -7.65 -0.24
C ASN A 2 7.01 -8.00 -1.21
N TYR A 3 6.98 -9.21 -1.77
CA TYR A 3 5.92 -9.64 -2.69
C TYR A 3 4.89 -10.60 -2.07
N GLU A 4 5.24 -11.29 -0.98
CA GLU A 4 4.39 -12.33 -0.38
C GLU A 4 3.44 -11.81 0.70
N LYS A 5 3.90 -10.87 1.52
CA LYS A 5 3.19 -10.47 2.75
C LYS A 5 3.10 -8.96 2.87
N GLY A 6 1.95 -8.50 3.38
CA GLY A 6 1.66 -7.08 3.48
C GLY A 6 1.27 -6.49 2.12
N GLY A 7 0.77 -5.32 2.06
CA GLY A 7 0.23 -4.75 0.83
C GLY A 7 1.17 -3.81 0.08
N SER A 8 2.28 -3.35 0.69
CA SER A 8 3.12 -2.31 0.08
C SER A 8 3.89 -2.80 -1.15
N GLY A 9 4.38 -4.03 -1.13
CA GLY A 9 5.03 -4.63 -2.29
C GLY A 9 4.05 -4.87 -3.45
N PRO A 10 2.94 -5.61 -3.25
CA PRO A 10 1.89 -5.73 -4.24
C PRO A 10 1.37 -4.38 -4.76
N SER A 11 1.19 -3.37 -3.92
CA SER A 11 0.86 -2.02 -4.34
C SER A 11 1.90 -1.45 -5.32
N PHE A 12 3.18 -1.63 -5.00
CA PHE A 12 4.28 -1.14 -5.82
C PHE A 12 4.32 -1.82 -7.19
N TYR A 13 4.41 -3.16 -7.26
CA TYR A 13 4.54 -3.81 -8.56
C TYR A 13 3.27 -3.70 -9.40
N GLN A 14 2.07 -3.82 -8.83
CA GLN A 14 0.83 -3.62 -9.59
C GLN A 14 0.74 -2.22 -10.19
N ASN A 15 1.06 -1.19 -9.39
CA ASN A 15 1.03 0.16 -9.90
C ASN A 15 2.08 0.40 -10.98
N THR A 16 3.27 -0.19 -10.84
CA THR A 16 4.32 -0.13 -11.86
C THR A 16 3.88 -0.83 -13.15
N LEU A 17 3.31 -2.05 -13.05
CA LEU A 17 2.76 -2.76 -14.21
C LEU A 17 1.68 -1.93 -14.91
N ARG A 18 0.73 -1.37 -14.14
CA ARG A 18 -0.34 -0.51 -14.67
C ARG A 18 0.21 0.68 -15.45
N VAL A 19 1.21 1.37 -14.90
CA VAL A 19 1.79 2.57 -15.52
C VAL A 19 2.63 2.24 -16.74
N VAL A 20 3.48 1.21 -16.65
CA VAL A 20 4.41 0.86 -17.75
C VAL A 20 3.69 0.20 -18.92
N ALA A 21 2.70 -0.66 -18.63
CA ALA A 21 1.93 -1.34 -19.66
C ALA A 21 0.71 -0.53 -20.15
N ASP A 22 0.38 0.59 -19.49
CA ASP A 22 -0.80 1.42 -19.77
C ASP A 22 -2.12 0.59 -19.76
N VAL A 23 -2.29 -0.26 -18.75
CA VAL A 23 -3.43 -1.18 -18.65
C VAL A 23 -4.37 -0.73 -17.52
N ASP A 24 -5.66 -0.69 -17.84
CA ASP A 24 -6.72 -0.43 -16.85
C ASP A 24 -6.94 -1.65 -15.96
N PHE A 25 -6.72 -1.48 -14.64
CA PHE A 25 -6.95 -2.49 -13.62
C PHE A 25 -8.32 -2.36 -12.94
N SER A 26 -9.15 -1.39 -13.30
CA SER A 26 -10.49 -1.20 -12.71
C SER A 26 -11.49 -2.28 -13.12
N ASN A 27 -11.26 -2.94 -14.27
CA ASN A 27 -12.05 -4.05 -14.77
C ASN A 27 -11.41 -5.39 -14.35
N GLY A 28 -12.21 -6.26 -13.73
CA GLY A 28 -11.77 -7.59 -13.27
C GLY A 28 -11.80 -8.70 -14.35
N GLU A 29 -12.23 -8.40 -15.57
CA GLU A 29 -12.31 -9.39 -16.65
C GLU A 29 -10.94 -9.98 -17.01
N VAL A 30 -10.87 -11.30 -17.13
CA VAL A 30 -9.66 -12.02 -17.54
C VAL A 30 -9.83 -12.51 -18.98
N THR A 31 -8.96 -12.05 -19.85
CA THR A 31 -8.80 -12.55 -21.22
C THR A 31 -7.32 -12.68 -21.54
N ASP A 32 -6.97 -13.60 -22.45
CA ASP A 32 -5.58 -13.79 -22.87
C ASP A 32 -4.97 -12.47 -23.38
N GLN A 33 -5.72 -11.71 -24.17
CA GLN A 33 -5.28 -10.42 -24.69
C GLN A 33 -4.96 -9.41 -23.59
N ARG A 34 -5.75 -9.37 -22.52
CA ARG A 34 -5.49 -8.46 -21.39
C ARG A 34 -4.28 -8.91 -20.56
N LEU A 35 -4.11 -10.22 -20.38
CA LEU A 35 -2.93 -10.74 -19.70
C LEU A 35 -1.66 -10.48 -20.54
N GLU A 36 -1.70 -10.72 -21.85
CA GLU A 36 -0.60 -10.39 -22.75
C GLU A 36 -0.23 -8.89 -22.73
N SER A 37 -1.23 -8.01 -22.56
CA SER A 37 -0.97 -6.56 -22.51
C SER A 37 -0.13 -6.11 -21.30
N ILE A 38 0.03 -6.95 -20.27
CA ILE A 38 0.90 -6.68 -19.11
C ILE A 38 2.39 -6.90 -19.43
N GLN A 39 2.70 -7.62 -20.51
CA GLN A 39 4.08 -8.02 -20.84
C GLN A 39 5.09 -6.87 -20.80
N PRO A 40 4.82 -5.65 -21.29
CA PRO A 40 5.77 -4.54 -21.18
C PRO A 40 6.18 -4.21 -19.74
N GLY A 41 5.27 -4.40 -18.78
CA GLY A 41 5.55 -4.21 -17.36
C GLY A 41 6.41 -5.33 -16.77
N ILE A 42 6.19 -6.58 -17.17
CA ILE A 42 7.04 -7.72 -16.84
C ILE A 42 8.47 -7.50 -17.37
N ASP A 43 8.57 -7.15 -18.65
CA ASP A 43 9.86 -6.88 -19.31
C ASP A 43 10.61 -5.72 -18.63
N PHE A 44 9.90 -4.70 -18.17
CA PHE A 44 10.48 -3.61 -17.40
C PHE A 44 11.14 -4.11 -16.11
N PHE A 45 10.46 -4.94 -15.33
CA PHE A 45 11.05 -5.50 -14.11
C PHE A 45 12.26 -6.39 -14.41
N ASN A 46 12.18 -7.25 -15.41
CA ASN A 46 13.28 -8.14 -15.80
C ASN A 46 14.50 -7.36 -16.31
N LYS A 47 14.26 -6.31 -17.12
CA LYS A 47 15.32 -5.41 -17.58
C LYS A 47 16.03 -4.68 -16.44
N HIS A 48 15.33 -4.39 -15.36
CA HIS A 48 15.85 -3.65 -14.21
C HIS A 48 16.10 -4.53 -12.99
N ALA A 49 16.27 -5.83 -13.17
CA ALA A 49 16.42 -6.82 -12.11
C ALA A 49 17.55 -6.51 -11.12
N GLU A 50 18.62 -5.87 -11.58
CA GLU A 50 19.76 -5.48 -10.74
C GLU A 50 19.45 -4.27 -9.82
N ASN A 51 18.39 -3.52 -10.10
CA ASN A 51 18.07 -2.29 -9.39
C ASN A 51 17.08 -2.48 -8.23
N TYR A 52 16.60 -3.69 -7.99
CA TYR A 52 15.68 -3.94 -6.89
C TYR A 52 15.99 -5.22 -6.11
N VAL A 53 15.61 -5.20 -4.86
CA VAL A 53 15.84 -6.30 -3.91
C VAL A 53 14.51 -6.76 -3.34
N VAL A 54 14.33 -8.07 -3.26
CA VAL A 54 13.22 -8.69 -2.54
C VAL A 54 13.54 -8.68 -1.05
N THR A 55 12.58 -8.29 -0.24
CA THR A 55 12.68 -8.14 1.22
C THR A 55 11.70 -9.08 1.92
N ALA A 56 11.96 -9.40 3.18
CA ALA A 56 11.16 -10.36 3.93
C ALA A 56 9.80 -9.80 4.41
N SER A 57 9.68 -8.47 4.56
CA SER A 57 8.46 -7.82 5.04
C SER A 57 8.48 -6.31 4.75
N ASN A 58 7.33 -5.64 4.98
CA ASN A 58 7.27 -4.18 4.90
C ASN A 58 8.22 -3.51 5.90
N ALA A 59 8.29 -4.03 7.13
CA ALA A 59 9.19 -3.50 8.16
C ALA A 59 10.67 -3.71 7.78
N ASP A 60 11.03 -4.90 7.28
CA ASP A 60 12.39 -5.19 6.79
C ASP A 60 12.81 -4.21 5.69
N SER A 61 11.92 -3.90 4.74
CA SER A 61 12.18 -2.90 3.70
C SER A 61 12.54 -1.53 4.30
N ILE A 62 11.77 -1.06 5.28
CA ILE A 62 11.97 0.25 5.90
C ILE A 62 13.27 0.26 6.74
N ILE A 63 13.56 -0.79 7.49
CA ILE A 63 14.77 -0.92 8.31
C ILE A 63 16.00 -0.88 7.40
N ARG A 64 16.04 -1.65 6.33
CA ARG A 64 17.15 -1.67 5.37
C ARG A 64 17.34 -0.31 4.66
N ALA A 65 16.25 0.43 4.41
CA ALA A 65 16.37 1.80 3.93
C ALA A 65 16.95 2.73 5.01
N SER A 66 16.58 2.54 6.29
CA SER A 66 17.13 3.26 7.41
C SER A 66 18.63 2.97 7.58
N ASP A 67 19.07 1.75 7.36
CA ASP A 67 20.47 1.33 7.46
C ASP A 67 21.32 1.78 6.26
N GLY A 68 20.68 2.32 5.23
CA GLY A 68 21.35 2.81 4.03
C GLY A 68 21.64 1.75 2.98
N GLU A 69 21.09 0.55 3.12
CA GLU A 69 21.21 -0.52 2.13
C GLU A 69 20.31 -0.26 0.90
N LEU A 70 19.16 0.36 1.12
CA LEU A 70 18.17 0.66 0.08
C LEU A 70 17.90 2.17 0.01
N TRP A 71 17.81 2.71 -1.20
CA TRP A 71 17.54 4.13 -1.43
C TRP A 71 16.06 4.47 -1.36
N MET A 72 15.21 3.57 -1.82
CA MET A 72 13.77 3.75 -1.92
C MET A 72 13.04 2.42 -1.71
N VAL A 73 11.97 2.43 -0.95
CA VAL A 73 11.18 1.23 -0.64
C VAL A 73 9.69 1.55 -0.64
N PRO A 74 8.85 0.64 -1.13
CA PRO A 74 7.42 0.76 -0.90
C PRO A 74 7.12 0.50 0.58
N ALA A 75 6.27 1.34 1.16
CA ALA A 75 5.89 1.26 2.56
C ALA A 75 4.45 1.73 2.76
N TRP A 76 3.84 1.31 3.86
CA TRP A 76 2.66 1.96 4.40
C TRP A 76 3.07 3.11 5.33
N GLU A 77 2.32 4.21 5.28
CA GLU A 77 2.62 5.41 6.05
C GLU A 77 2.65 5.14 7.56
N ASP A 78 1.65 4.41 8.07
CA ASP A 78 1.56 4.03 9.49
C ASP A 78 2.71 3.13 9.94
N HIS A 79 3.22 2.24 9.08
CA HIS A 79 4.40 1.44 9.38
C HIS A 79 5.64 2.31 9.57
N LEU A 80 5.89 3.25 8.64
CA LEU A 80 7.04 4.16 8.78
C LEU A 80 6.88 5.05 10.01
N ALA A 81 5.71 5.69 10.19
CA ALA A 81 5.44 6.53 11.34
C ALA A 81 5.61 5.78 12.66
N GLY A 82 5.07 4.56 12.75
CA GLY A 82 5.19 3.71 13.93
C GLY A 82 6.64 3.34 14.26
N LEU A 83 7.46 2.99 13.28
CA LEU A 83 8.89 2.70 13.47
C LEU A 83 9.68 3.96 13.88
N GLN A 84 9.36 5.12 13.29
CA GLN A 84 9.96 6.39 13.66
C GLN A 84 9.59 6.83 15.08
N ASN A 85 8.35 6.65 15.49
CA ASN A 85 7.87 6.99 16.84
C ASN A 85 8.54 6.15 17.92
N ARG A 86 8.86 4.89 17.62
CA ARG A 86 9.60 4.00 18.53
C ARG A 86 11.12 4.19 18.47
N GLY A 87 11.62 5.02 17.56
CA GLY A 87 13.06 5.24 17.40
C GLY A 87 13.81 4.07 16.75
N GLU A 88 13.09 3.18 16.05
CA GLU A 88 13.67 2.00 15.40
C GLU A 88 14.26 2.32 14.03
N VAL A 89 13.87 3.43 13.43
CA VAL A 89 14.39 3.90 12.14
C VAL A 89 14.61 5.41 12.16
N ARG A 90 15.44 5.89 11.23
CA ARG A 90 15.78 7.30 11.13
C ARG A 90 14.56 8.18 10.81
N LYS A 91 14.45 9.32 11.50
CA LYS A 91 13.36 10.30 11.29
C LYS A 91 13.49 11.08 9.98
N GLU A 92 14.66 11.10 9.39
CA GLU A 92 14.95 11.77 8.12
C GLU A 92 14.36 11.05 6.92
N ILE A 93 13.97 9.78 7.05
CA ILE A 93 13.29 9.04 5.99
C ILE A 93 11.96 9.74 5.68
N LYS A 94 11.78 10.10 4.41
CA LYS A 94 10.57 10.77 3.93
C LYS A 94 9.60 9.75 3.34
N PHE A 95 8.33 9.97 3.56
CA PHE A 95 7.25 9.29 2.86
C PHE A 95 6.78 10.14 1.69
N TYR A 96 6.44 9.50 0.57
CA TYR A 96 6.06 10.19 -0.65
C TYR A 96 5.04 9.36 -1.45
N ILE A 97 4.01 10.02 -1.96
CA ILE A 97 3.06 9.42 -2.91
C ILE A 97 3.32 10.08 -4.28
N PRO A 98 3.85 9.34 -5.27
CA PRO A 98 4.17 9.90 -6.57
C PRO A 98 2.92 10.30 -7.35
N GLU A 99 3.04 11.28 -8.25
CA GLU A 99 1.93 11.74 -9.10
C GLU A 99 1.34 10.66 -10.00
N MET A 100 2.16 9.70 -10.44
CA MET A 100 1.68 8.53 -11.18
C MET A 100 0.79 7.62 -10.33
N GLY A 101 0.73 7.87 -9.04
CA GLY A 101 -0.10 7.19 -8.08
C GLY A 101 0.56 5.98 -7.42
N MET A 102 -0.01 5.60 -6.29
CA MET A 102 0.24 4.34 -5.59
C MET A 102 -1.08 3.79 -5.09
N ASN A 103 -1.24 2.48 -5.13
CA ASN A 103 -2.41 1.86 -4.53
C ASN A 103 -2.46 2.18 -3.05
N GLY A 104 -3.55 2.74 -2.61
CA GLY A 104 -3.82 3.04 -1.22
C GLY A 104 -5.19 2.54 -0.83
N GLY A 105 -5.42 2.39 0.43
CA GLY A 105 -6.70 1.97 0.94
C GLY A 105 -6.96 2.52 2.32
N GLY A 106 -8.21 2.55 2.72
CA GLY A 106 -8.62 2.73 4.10
C GLY A 106 -9.00 1.37 4.69
N ASN A 107 -8.87 1.24 5.98
CA ASN A 107 -9.47 0.13 6.69
C ASN A 107 -10.98 0.35 6.79
N GLY A 108 -11.76 -0.69 6.58
CA GLY A 108 -13.20 -0.68 6.73
C GLY A 108 -13.63 -1.44 7.97
N VAL A 109 -14.74 -1.03 8.55
CA VAL A 109 -15.41 -1.78 9.62
C VAL A 109 -16.78 -2.25 9.12
N ALA A 110 -17.05 -3.53 9.27
CA ALA A 110 -18.33 -4.12 8.88
C ALA A 110 -19.00 -4.77 10.10
N ILE A 111 -20.32 -4.67 10.17
CA ILE A 111 -21.14 -5.36 11.18
C ILE A 111 -21.75 -6.58 10.50
N PRO A 112 -21.38 -7.83 10.88
CA PRO A 112 -22.02 -9.03 10.36
C PRO A 112 -23.54 -9.01 10.63
N GLN A 113 -24.33 -9.52 9.70
CA GLN A 113 -25.80 -9.58 9.86
C GLN A 113 -26.25 -10.34 11.11
N ASN A 114 -25.47 -11.35 11.52
CA ASN A 114 -25.71 -12.18 12.69
C ASN A 114 -24.87 -11.78 13.90
N ALA A 115 -24.40 -10.52 13.97
CA ALA A 115 -23.67 -10.04 15.14
C ALA A 115 -24.49 -10.20 16.42
N PRO A 116 -23.95 -10.80 17.49
CA PRO A 116 -24.71 -11.04 18.71
C PRO A 116 -25.07 -9.75 19.47
N ASN A 117 -24.30 -8.69 19.30
CA ASN A 117 -24.46 -7.39 19.97
C ASN A 117 -24.31 -6.21 19.00
N PRO A 118 -25.19 -6.06 17.99
CA PRO A 118 -25.02 -5.05 16.95
C PRO A 118 -25.04 -3.61 17.49
N ALA A 119 -25.81 -3.35 18.56
CA ALA A 119 -25.85 -2.03 19.20
C ALA A 119 -24.48 -1.65 19.82
N ALA A 120 -23.81 -2.59 20.48
CA ALA A 120 -22.48 -2.36 21.04
C ALA A 120 -21.45 -2.09 19.92
N VAL A 121 -21.56 -2.80 18.80
CA VAL A 121 -20.69 -2.54 17.62
C VAL A 121 -20.96 -1.16 17.06
N ALA A 122 -22.20 -0.70 16.97
CA ALA A 122 -22.54 0.64 16.51
C ALA A 122 -21.92 1.73 17.40
N VAL A 123 -21.96 1.56 18.73
CA VAL A 123 -21.30 2.49 19.67
C VAL A 123 -19.77 2.48 19.45
N PHE A 124 -19.16 1.32 19.29
CA PHE A 124 -17.72 1.21 19.01
C PHE A 124 -17.34 1.89 17.69
N VAL A 125 -18.11 1.67 16.62
CA VAL A 125 -17.85 2.29 15.32
C VAL A 125 -17.98 3.81 15.41
N ASN A 126 -19.01 4.32 16.12
CA ASN A 126 -19.17 5.75 16.33
C ASN A 126 -17.98 6.36 17.09
N TRP A 127 -17.47 5.69 18.11
CA TRP A 127 -16.25 6.09 18.80
C TRP A 127 -15.04 6.04 17.87
N LEU A 128 -14.84 4.93 17.15
CA LEU A 128 -13.70 4.73 16.24
C LEU A 128 -13.62 5.79 15.13
N THR A 129 -14.78 6.27 14.67
CA THR A 129 -14.89 7.28 13.60
C THR A 129 -14.98 8.71 14.09
N SER A 130 -14.96 8.94 15.41
CA SER A 130 -14.99 10.29 15.99
C SER A 130 -13.70 11.05 15.67
N PRO A 131 -13.76 12.40 15.57
CA PRO A 131 -12.57 13.23 15.33
C PRO A 131 -11.50 13.01 16.41
N GLU A 132 -11.89 12.89 17.66
CA GLU A 132 -10.99 12.74 18.80
C GLU A 132 -10.20 11.43 18.70
N THR A 133 -10.89 10.32 18.42
CA THR A 133 -10.25 9.00 18.29
C THR A 133 -9.33 8.96 17.08
N GLN A 134 -9.77 9.52 15.96
CA GLN A 134 -8.95 9.53 14.74
C GLN A 134 -7.72 10.45 14.88
N SER A 135 -7.84 11.58 15.59
CA SER A 135 -6.70 12.44 15.93
C SER A 135 -5.69 11.73 16.84
N MET A 136 -6.18 10.99 17.83
CA MET A 136 -5.33 10.16 18.70
C MET A 136 -4.59 9.08 17.89
N PHE A 137 -5.27 8.39 16.99
CA PHE A 137 -4.64 7.36 16.14
C PHE A 137 -3.61 7.96 15.18
N ASN A 138 -3.87 9.16 14.63
CA ASN A 138 -2.88 9.86 13.83
C ASN A 138 -1.61 10.14 14.64
N LYS A 139 -1.78 10.70 15.85
CA LYS A 139 -0.67 11.02 16.73
C LYS A 139 0.13 9.80 17.17
N ASP A 140 -0.56 8.74 17.62
CA ASP A 140 0.08 7.61 18.29
C ASP A 140 0.61 6.57 17.30
N PHE A 141 -0.06 6.41 16.14
CA PHE A 141 0.23 5.34 15.16
C PHE A 141 0.54 5.86 13.76
N GLY A 142 0.44 7.16 13.50
CA GLY A 142 0.67 7.73 12.18
C GLY A 142 -0.40 7.37 11.13
N THR A 143 -1.58 6.90 11.57
CA THR A 143 -2.68 6.57 10.66
C THR A 143 -3.31 7.83 10.09
N ALA A 144 -3.52 7.89 8.76
CA ALA A 144 -4.23 8.99 8.16
C ALA A 144 -5.72 8.96 8.55
N PRO A 145 -6.28 10.02 9.15
CA PRO A 145 -7.67 10.04 9.55
C PRO A 145 -8.60 10.09 8.33
N MET A 146 -9.74 9.39 8.44
CA MET A 146 -10.82 9.45 7.45
C MET A 146 -11.85 10.53 7.80
N ASN A 147 -11.90 10.94 9.06
CA ASN A 147 -12.77 12.03 9.51
C ASN A 147 -12.11 13.37 9.23
N THR A 148 -12.75 14.22 8.43
CA THR A 148 -12.20 15.51 8.00
C THR A 148 -12.11 16.55 9.12
N ALA A 149 -12.72 16.30 10.27
CA ALA A 149 -12.62 17.16 11.46
C ALA A 149 -11.51 16.70 12.43
N ALA A 150 -10.82 15.58 12.13
CA ALA A 150 -9.71 15.09 12.94
C ALA A 150 -8.43 15.88 12.65
N ASP A 151 -7.58 16.01 13.67
CA ASP A 151 -6.23 16.54 13.52
C ASP A 151 -5.33 15.50 12.82
N ASP A 152 -4.74 15.88 11.69
CA ASP A 152 -3.84 15.08 10.88
C ASP A 152 -2.40 15.62 10.85
N SER A 153 -2.05 16.48 11.81
CA SER A 153 -0.74 17.16 11.88
C SER A 153 0.46 16.22 12.05
N PHE A 154 0.21 14.96 12.43
CA PHE A 154 1.23 13.90 12.53
C PHE A 154 1.31 13.02 11.27
N ALA A 155 0.54 13.32 10.23
CA ALA A 155 0.63 12.63 8.95
C ALA A 155 2.00 12.89 8.28
N LEU A 156 2.58 11.86 7.67
CA LEU A 156 3.90 11.96 7.02
C LEU A 156 3.84 12.65 5.66
N VAL A 157 2.66 12.69 5.03
CA VAL A 157 2.44 13.37 3.75
C VAL A 157 1.29 14.37 3.84
N PRO A 158 1.37 15.49 3.13
CA PRO A 158 0.26 16.44 3.04
C PRO A 158 -0.92 15.83 2.28
N ASN A 159 -2.13 16.32 2.57
CA ASN A 159 -3.36 15.80 2.00
C ASN A 159 -3.42 15.90 0.47
N GLU A 160 -2.75 16.88 -0.12
CA GLU A 160 -2.66 17.05 -1.57
C GLU A 160 -2.03 15.84 -2.26
N GLN A 161 -1.02 15.21 -1.66
CA GLN A 161 -0.42 13.99 -2.20
C GLN A 161 -1.36 12.79 -2.13
N ARG A 162 -2.32 12.77 -1.21
CA ARG A 162 -3.32 11.69 -1.10
C ARG A 162 -4.28 11.67 -2.28
N ALA A 163 -4.39 12.77 -3.03
CA ALA A 163 -5.14 12.83 -4.29
C ALA A 163 -4.57 11.90 -5.37
N PHE A 164 -3.28 11.56 -5.30
CA PHE A 164 -2.62 10.62 -6.22
C PHE A 164 -2.87 9.15 -5.87
N ARG A 165 -3.58 8.86 -4.78
CA ARG A 165 -3.92 7.49 -4.39
C ARG A 165 -4.75 6.81 -5.48
N GLN A 166 -4.33 5.61 -5.84
CA GLN A 166 -5.04 4.73 -6.77
C GLN A 166 -5.82 3.65 -6.00
N VAL A 167 -6.88 3.14 -6.62
CA VAL A 167 -7.59 1.97 -6.12
C VAL A 167 -6.87 0.69 -6.53
N TRP A 168 -7.04 -0.37 -5.73
CA TRP A 168 -6.56 -1.69 -6.09
C TRP A 168 -7.25 -2.21 -7.35
N GLY A 169 -6.51 -2.97 -8.13
CA GLY A 169 -7.06 -3.64 -9.30
C GLY A 169 -8.23 -4.57 -8.93
N ALA A 170 -9.19 -4.69 -9.85
CA ALA A 170 -10.36 -5.53 -9.66
C ALA A 170 -10.02 -7.03 -9.81
N GLN A 171 -10.66 -7.85 -8.99
CA GLN A 171 -10.59 -9.31 -9.10
C GLN A 171 -11.55 -9.81 -10.20
N PRO A 172 -11.24 -10.91 -10.88
CA PRO A 172 -10.06 -11.77 -10.70
C PRO A 172 -8.79 -11.32 -11.45
N PHE A 173 -8.87 -10.35 -12.37
CA PHE A 173 -7.73 -9.90 -13.19
C PHE A 173 -6.48 -9.58 -12.35
N ARG A 174 -6.64 -8.87 -11.25
CA ARG A 174 -5.54 -8.58 -10.32
C ARG A 174 -4.82 -9.85 -9.86
N GLY A 175 -5.56 -10.89 -9.50
CA GLY A 175 -4.99 -12.15 -9.02
C GLY A 175 -4.15 -12.86 -10.09
N GLU A 176 -4.61 -12.88 -11.34
CA GLU A 176 -3.85 -13.46 -12.46
C GLU A 176 -2.57 -12.66 -12.75
N VAL A 177 -2.66 -11.32 -12.71
CA VAL A 177 -1.47 -10.47 -12.89
C VAL A 177 -0.46 -10.66 -11.75
N GLU A 178 -0.91 -10.84 -10.50
CA GLU A 178 -0.04 -11.18 -9.37
C GLU A 178 0.68 -12.52 -9.60
N ALA A 179 -0.03 -13.54 -10.05
CA ALA A 179 0.56 -14.85 -10.39
C ALA A 179 1.58 -14.72 -11.51
N MET A 180 1.24 -14.05 -12.61
CA MET A 180 2.17 -13.78 -13.72
C MET A 180 3.44 -13.05 -13.26
N PHE A 181 3.30 -12.05 -12.39
CA PHE A 181 4.46 -11.32 -11.86
C PHE A 181 5.37 -12.22 -11.02
N ILE A 182 4.81 -13.06 -10.17
CA ILE A 182 5.58 -14.00 -9.36
C ILE A 182 6.31 -14.99 -10.26
N ASP A 183 5.61 -15.60 -11.20
CA ASP A 183 6.18 -16.64 -12.07
C ASP A 183 7.27 -16.07 -12.99
N ASN A 184 7.02 -14.94 -13.64
CA ASN A 184 7.89 -14.41 -14.70
C ASN A 184 8.92 -13.37 -14.23
N VAL A 185 8.84 -12.90 -12.98
CA VAL A 185 9.78 -11.90 -12.45
C VAL A 185 10.50 -12.38 -11.21
N ILE A 186 9.80 -13.06 -10.30
CA ILE A 186 10.40 -13.45 -9.03
C ILE A 186 11.06 -14.82 -9.11
N LEU A 187 10.40 -15.81 -9.73
CA LEU A 187 10.87 -17.20 -9.78
C LEU A 187 11.85 -17.46 -10.94
N GLU A 188 11.91 -16.61 -11.95
CA GLU A 188 12.86 -16.71 -13.06
C GLU A 188 14.27 -16.12 -12.76
N ARG A 189 14.52 -15.67 -11.53
CA ARG A 189 15.78 -15.05 -11.09
C ARG A 189 16.87 -16.04 -10.71
#